data_54c95abbf6c87ee0753777dcaabdaa3d
#
_entry.id   54c95abbf6c87ee0753777dcaabdaa3d
#
_cell.length_a   1.000
_cell.length_b   1.000
_cell.length_c   1.000
_cell.angle_alpha   90.00
_cell.angle_beta   90.00
_cell.angle_gamma   90.00
#
_symmetry.space_group_name_H-M   'P 1'
#
loop_
_entity.id
_entity.type
_entity.pdbx_description
1 polymer ?
#
loop_
_entity_poly.entity_id
_entity_poly.type
_entity_poly.pdbx_seq_one_letter_code
_entity_poly.pdbx_strand_id
1 'polypeptide(L)'
;MVWGAAGIIAITAGTLLMVEPSDLSGLPRALRGGGSWLTFALASALFAALTSILGKVGISGVDPTLGTAVRTLVVLAMAWVIVGAQGRLGEVRSIPGRELAFIVASGAATCASWLAYYHALKDGPASVVVPIDKLSILVTVAVSAVAFHERFTPRYLLGLALMCAGTAAMVVA
;
A
#
# COMPACT_ATOMS: atom_id res chain seq x y z
N MET A 1 10.12 16.45 -17.65
CA MET A 1 10.86 15.15 -17.63
C MET A 1 11.92 15.07 -16.54
N VAL A 2 12.75 16.09 -16.32
CA VAL A 2 13.84 16.05 -15.29
C VAL A 2 13.27 15.92 -13.87
N TRP A 3 12.26 16.69 -13.52
CA TRP A 3 11.63 16.67 -12.19
C TRP A 3 10.93 15.35 -11.87
N GLY A 4 10.33 14.69 -12.86
CA GLY A 4 9.71 13.37 -12.66
C GLY A 4 10.76 12.30 -12.36
N ALA A 5 11.89 12.29 -13.08
CA ALA A 5 13.00 11.36 -12.81
C ALA A 5 13.63 11.63 -11.43
N ALA A 6 13.83 12.89 -11.07
CA ALA A 6 14.34 13.27 -9.74
C ALA A 6 13.37 12.83 -8.62
N GLY A 7 12.06 12.98 -8.84
CA GLY A 7 11.04 12.50 -7.91
C GLY A 7 11.07 10.99 -7.68
N ILE A 8 11.18 10.19 -8.74
CA ILE A 8 11.31 8.72 -8.64
C ILE A 8 12.56 8.33 -7.86
N ILE A 9 13.71 8.96 -8.17
CA ILE A 9 14.97 8.69 -7.46
C ILE A 9 14.84 9.05 -5.98
N ALA A 10 14.24 10.20 -5.66
CA ALA A 10 14.04 10.63 -4.28
C ALA A 10 13.11 9.69 -3.51
N ILE A 11 11.98 9.26 -4.10
CA ILE A 11 11.06 8.29 -3.48
C ILE A 11 11.78 6.97 -3.24
N THR A 12 12.50 6.45 -4.23
CA THR A 12 13.22 5.17 -4.12
C THR A 12 14.31 5.25 -3.06
N ALA A 13 15.13 6.31 -3.07
CA ALA A 13 16.17 6.52 -2.07
C ALA A 13 15.56 6.70 -0.66
N GLY A 14 14.47 7.45 -0.53
CA GLY A 14 13.75 7.62 0.72
C GLY A 14 13.25 6.29 1.28
N THR A 15 12.62 5.47 0.44
CA THR A 15 12.14 4.15 0.84
C THR A 15 13.28 3.23 1.28
N LEU A 16 14.41 3.22 0.56
CA LEU A 16 15.59 2.43 0.93
C LEU A 16 16.23 2.90 2.24
N LEU A 17 16.22 4.20 2.52
CA LEU A 17 16.70 4.75 3.78
C LEU A 17 15.84 4.35 4.99
N MET A 18 14.54 4.15 4.77
CA MET A 18 13.62 3.71 5.83
C MET A 18 13.81 2.24 6.21
N VAL A 19 14.34 1.42 5.31
CA VAL A 19 14.66 0.01 5.60
C VAL A 19 15.99 -0.07 6.34
N GLU A 20 16.05 -0.85 7.42
CA GLU A 20 17.29 -1.04 8.15
C GLU A 20 18.32 -1.85 7.35
N PRO A 21 19.64 -1.52 7.48
CA PRO A 21 20.68 -2.28 6.80
C PRO A 21 20.73 -3.76 7.17
N SER A 22 20.35 -4.09 8.39
CA SER A 22 20.20 -5.46 8.90
C SER A 22 19.18 -6.25 8.07
N ASP A 23 18.08 -5.62 7.70
CA ASP A 23 17.02 -6.23 6.90
C ASP A 23 17.46 -6.42 5.44
N LEU A 24 18.19 -5.43 4.88
CA LEU A 24 18.74 -5.52 3.53
C LEU A 24 19.80 -6.62 3.41
N SER A 25 20.60 -6.86 4.46
CA SER A 25 21.58 -7.95 4.47
C SER A 25 20.92 -9.34 4.46
N GLY A 26 19.69 -9.43 4.93
CA GLY A 26 18.84 -10.62 4.87
C GLY A 26 18.15 -10.87 3.52
N LEU A 27 18.17 -9.90 2.62
CA LEU A 27 17.47 -9.96 1.34
C LEU A 27 17.80 -11.20 0.48
N PRO A 28 19.09 -11.58 0.29
CA PRO A 28 19.41 -12.79 -0.49
C PRO A 28 18.89 -14.06 0.16
N ARG A 29 18.86 -14.11 1.49
CA ARG A 29 18.33 -15.25 2.26
C ARG A 29 16.80 -15.25 2.24
N ALA A 30 16.15 -14.10 2.32
CA ALA A 30 14.72 -13.92 2.22
C ALA A 30 14.19 -14.36 0.83
N LEU A 31 14.86 -13.98 -0.24
CA LEU A 31 14.50 -14.37 -1.62
C LEU A 31 14.70 -15.86 -1.88
N ARG A 32 15.64 -16.51 -1.18
CA ARG A 32 15.91 -17.96 -1.30
C ARG A 32 15.04 -18.83 -0.39
N GLY A 33 14.54 -18.29 0.73
CA GLY A 33 13.91 -19.07 1.81
C GLY A 33 12.40 -18.91 1.98
N GLY A 34 11.74 -18.04 1.21
CA GLY A 34 10.27 -17.98 1.10
C GLY A 34 9.48 -17.83 2.43
N GLY A 35 9.86 -16.93 3.33
CA GLY A 35 9.12 -16.77 4.59
C GLY A 35 9.44 -15.51 5.39
N SER A 36 10.32 -14.66 4.87
CA SER A 36 10.65 -13.38 5.51
C SER A 36 9.55 -12.35 5.26
N TRP A 37 9.21 -11.54 6.26
CA TRP A 37 8.30 -10.40 6.13
C TRP A 37 8.66 -9.50 4.93
N LEU A 38 9.94 -9.37 4.61
CA LEU A 38 10.46 -8.57 3.51
C LEU A 38 10.07 -9.16 2.14
N THR A 39 10.04 -10.49 2.00
CA THR A 39 9.58 -11.15 0.77
C THR A 39 8.12 -10.84 0.49
N PHE A 40 7.28 -10.92 1.54
CA PHE A 40 5.86 -10.55 1.44
C PHE A 40 5.67 -9.06 1.14
N ALA A 41 6.49 -8.18 1.72
CA ALA A 41 6.44 -6.75 1.45
C ALA A 41 6.79 -6.43 -0.02
N LEU A 42 7.84 -7.06 -0.57
CA LEU A 42 8.22 -6.88 -1.98
C LEU A 42 7.17 -7.44 -2.93
N ALA A 43 6.62 -8.63 -2.63
CA ALA A 43 5.53 -9.20 -3.40
C ALA A 43 4.29 -8.29 -3.38
N SER A 44 3.94 -7.77 -2.20
CA SER A 44 2.85 -6.80 -2.04
C SER A 44 3.07 -5.54 -2.89
N ALA A 45 4.29 -4.99 -2.89
CA ALA A 45 4.62 -3.82 -3.69
C ALA A 45 4.47 -4.09 -5.21
N LEU A 46 4.90 -5.27 -5.68
CA LEU A 46 4.73 -5.68 -7.07
C LEU A 46 3.25 -5.78 -7.45
N PHE A 47 2.44 -6.48 -6.64
CA PHE A 47 1.00 -6.60 -6.90
C PHE A 47 0.28 -5.26 -6.77
N ALA A 48 0.70 -4.36 -5.88
CA ALA A 48 0.16 -3.01 -5.78
C ALA A 48 0.43 -2.20 -7.06
N ALA A 49 1.63 -2.31 -7.64
CA ALA A 49 1.96 -1.67 -8.90
C ALA A 49 1.09 -2.21 -10.05
N LEU A 50 0.96 -3.54 -10.16
CA LEU A 50 0.07 -4.18 -11.14
C LEU A 50 -1.38 -3.73 -10.96
N THR A 51 -1.87 -3.67 -9.73
CA THR A 51 -3.22 -3.20 -9.41
C THR A 51 -3.44 -1.77 -9.89
N SER A 52 -2.47 -0.88 -9.70
CA SER A 52 -2.56 0.53 -10.12
C SER A 52 -2.61 0.66 -11.65
N ILE A 53 -1.77 -0.11 -12.36
CA ILE A 53 -1.72 -0.10 -13.83
C ILE A 53 -3.01 -0.69 -14.42
N LEU A 54 -3.39 -1.89 -13.97
CA LEU A 54 -4.61 -2.55 -14.44
C LEU A 54 -5.86 -1.77 -14.08
N GLY A 55 -5.87 -1.15 -12.89
CA GLY A 55 -6.94 -0.26 -12.45
C GLY A 55 -7.10 0.93 -13.38
N LYS A 56 -6.01 1.63 -13.73
CA LYS A 56 -6.05 2.77 -14.65
C LYS A 56 -6.61 2.38 -16.03
N VAL A 57 -6.21 1.24 -16.56
CA VAL A 57 -6.72 0.73 -17.84
C VAL A 57 -8.20 0.34 -17.71
N GLY A 58 -8.56 -0.37 -16.64
CA GLY A 58 -9.91 -0.91 -16.44
C GLY A 58 -10.98 0.16 -16.21
N ILE A 59 -10.62 1.31 -15.60
CA ILE A 59 -11.58 2.40 -15.33
C ILE A 59 -11.65 3.46 -16.43
N SER A 60 -10.87 3.35 -17.51
CA SER A 60 -10.81 4.36 -18.55
C SER A 60 -12.18 4.63 -19.24
N GLY A 61 -13.03 3.61 -19.34
CA GLY A 61 -14.38 3.69 -19.93
C GLY A 61 -15.51 3.33 -18.96
N VAL A 62 -15.23 3.19 -17.65
CA VAL A 62 -16.19 2.73 -16.65
C VAL A 62 -16.28 3.75 -15.52
N ASP A 63 -17.44 3.80 -14.87
CA ASP A 63 -17.60 4.59 -13.64
C ASP A 63 -16.68 4.06 -12.54
N PRO A 64 -15.91 4.93 -11.84
CA PRO A 64 -14.98 4.50 -10.80
C PRO A 64 -15.63 3.73 -9.66
N THR A 65 -16.86 4.08 -9.30
CA THR A 65 -17.63 3.39 -8.25
C THR A 65 -17.95 1.97 -8.68
N LEU A 66 -18.41 1.80 -9.93
CA LEU A 66 -18.70 0.48 -10.49
C LEU A 66 -17.43 -0.36 -10.63
N GLY A 67 -16.33 0.24 -11.10
CA GLY A 67 -15.03 -0.43 -11.17
C GLY A 67 -14.53 -0.92 -9.80
N THR A 68 -14.70 -0.08 -8.77
CA THR A 68 -14.38 -0.45 -7.38
C THR A 68 -15.26 -1.60 -6.89
N ALA A 69 -16.57 -1.57 -7.17
CA ALA A 69 -17.50 -2.61 -6.74
C ALA A 69 -17.15 -3.97 -7.37
N VAL A 70 -16.95 -4.03 -8.69
CA VAL A 70 -16.58 -5.26 -9.41
C VAL A 70 -15.26 -5.82 -8.88
N ARG A 71 -14.24 -4.98 -8.72
CA ARG A 71 -12.95 -5.39 -8.16
C ARG A 71 -13.10 -5.95 -6.74
N THR A 72 -13.86 -5.28 -5.89
CA THR A 72 -14.05 -5.70 -4.50
C THR A 72 -14.75 -7.05 -4.42
N LEU A 73 -15.71 -7.31 -5.31
CA LEU A 73 -16.38 -8.61 -5.42
C LEU A 73 -15.39 -9.74 -5.76
N VAL A 74 -14.48 -9.49 -6.70
CA VAL A 74 -13.42 -10.47 -7.04
C VAL A 74 -12.49 -10.72 -5.85
N VAL A 75 -12.06 -9.65 -5.16
CA VAL A 75 -11.20 -9.77 -3.96
C VAL A 75 -11.91 -10.57 -2.87
N LEU A 76 -13.19 -10.27 -2.63
CA LEU A 76 -14.01 -10.98 -1.65
C LEU A 76 -14.10 -12.48 -1.98
N ALA A 77 -14.43 -12.82 -3.23
CA ALA A 77 -14.53 -14.20 -3.66
C ALA A 77 -13.21 -14.95 -3.50
N MET A 78 -12.11 -14.36 -3.95
CA MET A 78 -10.78 -14.94 -3.80
C MET A 78 -10.39 -15.16 -2.33
N ALA A 79 -10.66 -14.18 -1.46
CA ALA A 79 -10.36 -14.29 -0.04
C ALA A 79 -11.12 -15.48 0.60
N TRP A 80 -12.41 -15.63 0.30
CA TRP A 80 -13.19 -16.74 0.82
C TRP A 80 -12.78 -18.10 0.26
N VAL A 81 -12.39 -18.17 -1.02
CA VAL A 81 -11.84 -19.39 -1.61
C VAL A 81 -10.55 -19.81 -0.88
N ILE A 82 -9.66 -18.85 -0.58
CA ILE A 82 -8.40 -19.13 0.16
C ILE A 82 -8.72 -19.63 1.58
N VAL A 83 -9.61 -18.97 2.31
CA VAL A 83 -10.02 -19.38 3.67
C VAL A 83 -10.65 -20.77 3.65
N GLY A 84 -11.48 -21.06 2.63
CA GLY A 84 -12.10 -22.38 2.43
C GLY A 84 -11.06 -23.46 2.13
N ALA A 85 -10.10 -23.18 1.24
CA ALA A 85 -9.02 -24.10 0.89
C ALA A 85 -8.09 -24.42 2.08
N GLN A 86 -7.94 -23.47 3.02
CA GLN A 86 -7.19 -23.67 4.27
C GLN A 86 -8.00 -24.39 5.36
N GLY A 87 -9.28 -24.69 5.13
CA GLY A 87 -10.16 -25.33 6.11
C GLY A 87 -10.53 -24.45 7.31
N ARG A 88 -10.32 -23.14 7.24
CA ARG A 88 -10.46 -22.20 8.36
C ARG A 88 -11.82 -21.50 8.46
N LEU A 89 -12.82 -21.91 7.69
CA LEU A 89 -14.16 -21.31 7.71
C LEU A 89 -14.80 -21.32 9.10
N GLY A 90 -14.55 -22.36 9.90
CA GLY A 90 -15.06 -22.46 11.27
C GLY A 90 -14.51 -21.41 12.23
N GLU A 91 -13.29 -20.94 12.00
CA GLU A 91 -12.61 -19.97 12.87
C GLU A 91 -13.25 -18.58 12.79
N VAL A 92 -13.99 -18.27 11.72
CA VAL A 92 -14.69 -16.99 11.57
C VAL A 92 -15.65 -16.72 12.72
N ARG A 93 -16.29 -17.77 13.25
CA ARG A 93 -17.22 -17.66 14.38
C ARG A 93 -16.54 -17.46 15.73
N SER A 94 -15.25 -17.74 15.83
CA SER A 94 -14.46 -17.59 17.06
C SER A 94 -13.76 -16.24 17.18
N ILE A 95 -13.91 -15.35 16.18
CA ILE A 95 -13.32 -14.01 16.21
C ILE A 95 -13.98 -13.18 17.31
N PRO A 96 -13.22 -12.65 18.30
CA PRO A 96 -13.78 -11.78 19.33
C PRO A 96 -14.44 -10.54 18.71
N GLY A 97 -15.60 -10.12 19.27
CA GLY A 97 -16.38 -9.02 18.71
C GLY A 97 -15.61 -7.70 18.57
N ARG A 98 -14.70 -7.43 19.51
CA ARG A 98 -13.83 -6.24 19.45
C ARG A 98 -12.90 -6.26 18.24
N GLU A 99 -12.25 -7.39 17.97
CA GLU A 99 -11.36 -7.57 16.82
C GLU A 99 -12.14 -7.49 15.52
N LEU A 100 -13.31 -8.14 15.48
CA LEU A 100 -14.21 -8.07 14.33
C LEU A 100 -14.64 -6.64 14.02
N ALA A 101 -14.94 -5.82 15.03
CA ALA A 101 -15.30 -4.41 14.84
C ALA A 101 -14.15 -3.61 14.18
N PHE A 102 -12.90 -3.81 14.60
CA PHE A 102 -11.74 -3.18 13.97
C PHE A 102 -11.52 -3.64 12.54
N ILE A 103 -11.70 -4.94 12.27
CA ILE A 103 -11.59 -5.49 10.91
C ILE A 103 -12.66 -4.88 10.00
N VAL A 104 -13.91 -4.78 10.47
CA VAL A 104 -15.01 -4.17 9.71
C VAL A 104 -14.75 -2.69 9.46
N ALA A 105 -14.31 -1.94 10.48
CA ALA A 105 -13.95 -0.53 10.32
C ALA A 105 -12.81 -0.33 9.33
N SER A 106 -11.79 -1.19 9.36
CA SER A 106 -10.69 -1.21 8.37
C SER A 106 -11.22 -1.49 6.97
N GLY A 107 -12.15 -2.43 6.81
CA GLY A 107 -12.80 -2.70 5.53
C GLY A 107 -13.56 -1.50 4.97
N ALA A 108 -14.30 -0.79 5.83
CA ALA A 108 -15.01 0.44 5.44
C ALA A 108 -14.03 1.55 5.02
N ALA A 109 -12.95 1.76 5.78
CA ALA A 109 -11.90 2.71 5.44
C ALA A 109 -11.20 2.34 4.10
N THR A 110 -10.96 1.06 3.86
CA THR A 110 -10.41 0.56 2.60
C THR A 110 -11.35 0.87 1.43
N CYS A 111 -12.64 0.63 1.59
CA CYS A 111 -13.63 0.95 0.57
C CYS A 111 -13.63 2.45 0.22
N ALA A 112 -13.67 3.32 1.23
CA ALA A 112 -13.61 4.77 1.03
C ALA A 112 -12.32 5.21 0.34
N SER A 113 -11.18 4.66 0.75
CA SER A 113 -9.87 4.92 0.14
C SER A 113 -9.84 4.52 -1.34
N TRP A 114 -10.33 3.33 -1.69
CA TRP A 114 -10.33 2.86 -3.07
C TRP A 114 -11.30 3.62 -3.97
N LEU A 115 -12.46 4.04 -3.45
CA LEU A 115 -13.37 4.92 -4.19
C LEU A 115 -12.69 6.24 -4.55
N ALA A 116 -12.07 6.90 -3.56
CA ALA A 116 -11.33 8.14 -3.78
C ALA A 116 -10.16 7.95 -4.75
N TYR A 117 -9.39 6.86 -4.58
CA TYR A 117 -8.25 6.53 -5.42
C TYR A 117 -8.64 6.29 -6.89
N TYR A 118 -9.73 5.56 -7.14
CA TYR A 118 -10.18 5.30 -8.51
C TYR A 118 -10.77 6.55 -9.19
N HIS A 119 -11.45 7.43 -8.42
CA HIS A 119 -11.84 8.73 -8.96
C HIS A 119 -10.60 9.55 -9.34
N ALA A 120 -9.60 9.61 -8.47
CA ALA A 120 -8.35 10.31 -8.78
C ALA A 120 -7.62 9.70 -9.99
N LEU A 121 -7.58 8.37 -10.11
CA LEU A 121 -6.96 7.69 -11.27
C LEU A 121 -7.71 7.91 -12.57
N LYS A 122 -9.03 8.10 -12.53
CA LYS A 122 -9.82 8.38 -13.73
C LYS A 122 -9.41 9.73 -14.33
N ASP A 123 -9.33 10.75 -13.51
CA ASP A 123 -9.13 12.14 -13.95
C ASP A 123 -7.64 12.53 -14.01
N GLY A 124 -6.79 11.89 -13.18
CA GLY A 124 -5.37 12.22 -13.06
C GLY A 124 -4.42 11.20 -13.70
N PRO A 125 -3.17 11.60 -13.97
CA PRO A 125 -2.14 10.68 -14.43
C PRO A 125 -1.71 9.76 -13.30
N ALA A 126 -1.60 8.45 -13.58
CA ALA A 126 -1.21 7.45 -12.58
C ALA A 126 0.16 7.73 -11.96
N SER A 127 1.09 8.32 -12.74
CA SER A 127 2.42 8.72 -12.28
C SER A 127 2.41 9.76 -11.15
N VAL A 128 1.33 10.50 -10.99
CA VAL A 128 1.14 11.51 -9.93
C VAL A 128 0.25 10.97 -8.82
N VAL A 129 -0.87 10.34 -9.19
CA VAL A 129 -1.86 9.83 -8.21
C VAL A 129 -1.24 8.76 -7.30
N VAL A 130 -0.46 7.82 -7.86
CA VAL A 130 0.16 6.74 -7.08
C VAL A 130 1.14 7.26 -6.02
N PRO A 131 2.08 8.19 -6.31
CA PRO A 131 2.91 8.80 -5.28
C PRO A 131 2.14 9.57 -4.21
N ILE A 132 1.08 10.31 -4.60
CA ILE A 132 0.25 11.05 -3.63
C ILE A 132 -0.43 10.08 -2.65
N ASP A 133 -0.95 8.96 -3.13
CA ASP A 133 -1.54 7.92 -2.27
C ASP A 133 -0.54 7.43 -1.21
N LYS A 134 0.75 7.35 -1.55
CA LYS A 134 1.81 6.94 -0.61
C LYS A 134 2.08 7.95 0.50
N LEU A 135 1.61 9.19 0.41
CA LEU A 135 1.69 10.15 1.52
C LEU A 135 0.85 9.70 2.74
N SER A 136 -0.05 8.74 2.58
CA SER A 136 -0.73 8.07 3.69
C SER A 136 0.25 7.51 4.75
N ILE A 137 1.49 7.22 4.37
CA ILE A 137 2.55 6.81 5.29
C ILE A 137 2.82 7.86 6.38
N LEU A 138 2.65 9.16 6.08
CA LEU A 138 2.81 10.22 7.07
C LEU A 138 1.81 10.07 8.22
N VAL A 139 0.56 9.78 7.87
CA VAL A 139 -0.51 9.56 8.86
C VAL A 139 -0.21 8.29 9.66
N THR A 140 0.21 7.22 8.98
CA THR A 140 0.57 5.95 9.63
C THR A 140 1.71 6.16 10.63
N VAL A 141 2.78 6.85 10.22
CA VAL A 141 3.95 7.13 11.10
C VAL A 141 3.54 8.01 12.28
N ALA A 142 2.72 9.06 12.06
CA ALA A 142 2.24 9.90 13.12
C ALA A 142 1.38 9.12 14.14
N VAL A 143 0.49 8.26 13.66
CA VAL A 143 -0.33 7.40 14.52
C VAL A 143 0.54 6.37 15.26
N SER A 144 1.50 5.73 14.59
CA SER A 144 2.43 4.79 15.22
C SER A 144 3.25 5.46 16.33
N ALA A 145 3.72 6.69 16.10
CA ALA A 145 4.45 7.43 17.13
C ALA A 145 3.59 7.71 18.38
N VAL A 146 2.32 8.10 18.17
CA VAL A 146 1.44 8.52 19.27
C VAL A 146 0.75 7.31 19.94
N ALA A 147 0.21 6.38 19.16
CA ALA A 147 -0.60 5.27 19.69
C ALA A 147 0.24 4.09 20.16
N PHE A 148 1.34 3.80 19.46
CA PHE A 148 2.21 2.65 19.76
C PHE A 148 3.53 3.07 20.42
N HIS A 149 3.78 4.38 20.59
CA HIS A 149 5.01 4.93 21.19
C HIS A 149 6.28 4.45 20.47
N GLU A 150 6.19 4.20 19.16
CA GLU A 150 7.31 3.78 18.35
C GLU A 150 8.35 4.90 18.24
N ARG A 151 9.61 4.55 18.38
CA ARG A 151 10.73 5.48 18.22
C ARG A 151 11.31 5.34 16.82
N PHE A 152 11.23 6.43 16.05
CA PHE A 152 11.82 6.46 14.73
C PHE A 152 13.26 6.95 14.77
N THR A 153 14.13 6.28 14.04
CA THR A 153 15.52 6.71 13.91
C THR A 153 15.60 7.98 13.05
N PRO A 154 16.61 8.86 13.26
CA PRO A 154 16.80 10.03 12.39
C PRO A 154 16.93 9.65 10.91
N ARG A 155 17.52 8.49 10.63
CA ARG A 155 17.62 7.93 9.29
C ARG A 155 16.25 7.63 8.67
N TYR A 156 15.33 7.05 9.43
CA TYR A 156 13.96 6.80 9.01
C TYR A 156 13.22 8.10 8.67
N LEU A 157 13.33 9.11 9.53
CA LEU A 157 12.72 10.42 9.32
C LEU A 157 13.27 11.14 8.08
N LEU A 158 14.58 11.01 7.83
CA LEU A 158 15.20 11.54 6.63
C LEU A 158 14.70 10.84 5.37
N GLY A 159 14.54 9.51 5.41
CA GLY A 159 13.94 8.74 4.32
C GLY A 159 12.50 9.17 4.03
N LEU A 160 11.71 9.38 5.09
CA LEU A 160 10.34 9.87 5.00
C LEU A 160 10.27 11.28 4.37
N ALA A 161 11.13 12.20 4.80
CA ALA A 161 11.23 13.55 4.24
C ALA A 161 11.61 13.52 2.76
N LEU A 162 12.55 12.65 2.39
CA LEU A 162 12.99 12.48 1.00
C LEU A 162 11.85 11.94 0.11
N MET A 163 11.06 10.99 0.62
CA MET A 163 9.90 10.44 -0.07
C MET A 163 8.82 11.50 -0.29
N CYS A 164 8.56 12.34 0.72
CA CYS A 164 7.61 13.45 0.60
C CYS A 164 8.08 14.49 -0.40
N ALA A 165 9.36 14.87 -0.36
CA ALA A 165 9.94 15.81 -1.32
C ALA A 165 9.91 15.26 -2.75
N GLY A 166 10.20 13.97 -2.93
CA GLY A 166 10.11 13.30 -4.23
C GLY A 166 8.69 13.27 -4.77
N THR A 167 7.69 13.00 -3.91
CA THR A 167 6.27 13.07 -4.29
C THR A 167 5.86 14.48 -4.71
N ALA A 168 6.25 15.49 -3.93
CA ALA A 168 5.99 16.89 -4.27
C ALA A 168 6.63 17.29 -5.60
N ALA A 169 7.85 16.86 -5.87
CA ALA A 169 8.51 17.09 -7.15
C ALA A 169 7.79 16.46 -8.34
N MET A 170 7.15 15.29 -8.14
CA MET A 170 6.34 14.65 -9.20
C MET A 170 5.00 15.36 -9.45
N VAL A 171 4.43 16.01 -8.44
CA VAL A 171 3.18 16.78 -8.58
C VAL A 171 3.42 18.07 -9.35
N VAL A 172 4.61 18.68 -9.20
CA VAL A 172 4.97 19.95 -9.84
C VAL A 172 5.55 19.75 -11.26
N ALA A 173 5.90 18.50 -11.63
CA ALA A 173 6.50 18.14 -12.92
C ALA A 173 5.52 18.04 -14.06
#